data_abb4147746a26888cf4432d22af1d163
#
_entry.id   abb4147746a26888cf4432d22af1d163
#
_cell.length_a   1.000
_cell.length_b   1.000
_cell.length_c   1.000
_cell.angle_alpha   90.00
_cell.angle_beta   90.00
_cell.angle_gamma   90.00
#
_symmetry.space_group_name_H-M   'P 1'
#
loop_
_entity.id
_entity.type
_entity.pdbx_description
1 polymer ?
#
loop_
_entity_poly.entity_id
_entity_poly.type
_entity_poly.pdbx_seq_one_letter_code
_entity_poly.pdbx_strand_id
1 'polypeptide(L)'
;MSFLMIVSLAYVTIETIDPEPAVASTAFPCTDDSSRGVIYRMTYEDGGSGTGVQMKIFSYNPDTATYSLIRTYYNLPVAGSDNANSADINAFSMDDDGNAYIVVRSNSAGTKMYQIDYGSSSSQDASSALSLKLTISSGSNVKVNAAAYGTVGGVDKIYMSNGFTKSARSIVTKSGSSFSYSSSGFNQGSFTKKDAAKDFVWLKNPYTVSSTTYELAGLDFINGKVMLYDIDGNNSTEVNYSSSGGTWEGNSFGSSGAAYSFVDPNGGNDVVYATDNDGSGLYRLQYESGTFTVSRVSTAAGASSKNDGAGCADEEDPHDPDSGSSGPNDISSTVSQSLGTCSGGSATSTLSITNNSSATGYYYVQYKINSGSYQNASTNLSVSAGATNTSLTQSVSSGSTITWRYIDSDTNNDFSGLSYTTLSASSTVSSCTTTFTTSTSAGSCSGSSSTPSISVTNSGNSTGY
;
A
#
# COMPACT_ATOMS: atom_id res chain seq x y z
N MET A 1 -50.41 63.01 -2.67
CA MET A 1 -49.40 62.65 -1.65
C MET A 1 -48.64 61.44 -2.17
N SER A 2 -47.49 61.65 -2.84
CA SER A 2 -46.66 60.59 -3.37
C SER A 2 -45.57 60.27 -2.34
N PHE A 3 -45.54 59.04 -1.88
CA PHE A 3 -44.46 58.53 -1.02
C PHE A 3 -43.29 58.07 -1.87
N LEU A 4 -42.16 58.73 -1.75
CA LEU A 4 -40.90 58.36 -2.39
C LEU A 4 -40.19 57.34 -1.45
N MET A 5 -40.10 56.09 -1.89
CA MET A 5 -39.40 55.05 -1.17
C MET A 5 -37.92 55.07 -1.58
N ILE A 6 -37.05 55.55 -0.73
CA ILE A 6 -35.60 55.51 -0.97
C ILE A 6 -35.11 54.12 -0.53
N VAL A 7 -34.73 53.30 -1.52
CA VAL A 7 -34.03 52.03 -1.27
C VAL A 7 -32.54 52.36 -1.21
N SER A 8 -31.94 52.27 -0.02
CA SER A 8 -30.49 52.35 0.14
C SER A 8 -29.88 51.00 -0.23
N LEU A 9 -29.18 50.95 -1.37
CA LEU A 9 -28.31 49.85 -1.69
C LEU A 9 -27.08 49.91 -0.78
N ALA A 10 -26.93 48.95 0.13
CA ALA A 10 -25.66 48.71 0.81
C ALA A 10 -24.70 48.02 -0.18
N TYR A 11 -23.66 48.71 -0.61
CA TYR A 11 -22.54 48.10 -1.32
C TYR A 11 -21.78 47.24 -0.34
N VAL A 12 -21.87 45.92 -0.50
CA VAL A 12 -20.94 44.96 0.12
C VAL A 12 -19.69 44.99 -0.76
N THR A 13 -18.64 45.60 -0.31
CA THR A 13 -17.32 45.42 -0.91
C THR A 13 -16.85 43.99 -0.56
N ILE A 14 -16.88 43.12 -1.53
CA ILE A 14 -16.17 41.84 -1.46
C ILE A 14 -14.71 42.23 -1.64
N GLU A 15 -13.95 42.26 -0.55
CA GLU A 15 -12.47 42.22 -0.65
C GLU A 15 -12.12 40.90 -1.31
N THR A 16 -11.71 40.95 -2.58
CA THR A 16 -11.00 39.88 -3.21
C THR A 16 -9.65 39.80 -2.51
N ILE A 17 -9.50 38.82 -1.62
CA ILE A 17 -8.20 38.43 -1.12
C ILE A 17 -7.47 37.94 -2.37
N ASP A 18 -6.50 38.72 -2.85
CA ASP A 18 -5.56 38.25 -3.87
C ASP A 18 -4.95 36.94 -3.34
N PRO A 19 -5.12 35.81 -4.04
CA PRO A 19 -4.45 34.60 -3.59
C PRO A 19 -2.95 34.88 -3.62
N GLU A 20 -2.29 34.84 -2.47
CA GLU A 20 -0.82 34.77 -2.47
C GLU A 20 -0.39 33.74 -3.51
N PRO A 21 0.67 34.00 -4.30
CA PRO A 21 1.16 33.05 -5.27
C PRO A 21 1.40 31.73 -4.54
N ALA A 22 0.67 30.69 -4.93
CA ALA A 22 0.79 29.39 -4.34
C ALA A 22 2.24 28.94 -4.52
N VAL A 23 3.02 28.97 -3.45
CA VAL A 23 4.28 28.25 -3.40
C VAL A 23 3.91 26.81 -3.68
N ALA A 24 4.45 26.22 -4.75
CA ALA A 24 4.20 24.83 -5.07
C ALA A 24 4.65 24.01 -3.86
N SER A 25 3.70 23.40 -3.14
CA SER A 25 4.04 22.56 -2.00
C SER A 25 4.75 21.32 -2.50
N THR A 26 5.84 20.95 -1.84
CA THR A 26 6.50 19.69 -2.09
C THR A 26 5.67 18.58 -1.44
N ALA A 27 5.28 17.59 -2.23
CA ALA A 27 4.54 16.44 -1.74
C ALA A 27 5.42 15.52 -0.86
N PHE A 28 4.78 14.77 0.01
CA PHE A 28 5.44 13.69 0.74
C PHE A 28 5.72 12.53 -0.24
N PRO A 29 6.87 11.84 -0.14
CA PRO A 29 7.09 10.62 -0.90
C PRO A 29 6.02 9.57 -0.58
N CYS A 30 5.32 9.07 -1.59
CA CYS A 30 4.35 7.98 -1.40
C CYS A 30 5.02 6.63 -1.22
N THR A 31 6.21 6.45 -1.84
CA THR A 31 7.00 5.23 -1.74
C THR A 31 8.37 5.47 -1.11
N ASP A 32 8.93 4.44 -0.52
CA ASP A 32 10.34 4.40 -0.11
C ASP A 32 11.26 4.02 -1.29
N ASP A 33 12.57 3.89 -1.01
CA ASP A 33 13.58 3.51 -2.01
C ASP A 33 13.36 2.10 -2.60
N SER A 34 12.51 1.29 -1.98
CA SER A 34 12.13 -0.05 -2.42
C SER A 34 10.75 -0.10 -3.09
N SER A 35 10.19 1.06 -3.42
CA SER A 35 8.85 1.23 -4.03
C SER A 35 7.68 0.76 -3.17
N ARG A 36 7.87 0.63 -1.85
CA ARG A 36 6.82 0.28 -0.88
C ARG A 36 6.11 1.53 -0.38
N GLY A 37 4.85 1.39 -0.02
CA GLY A 37 4.09 2.46 0.61
C GLY A 37 4.73 2.96 1.91
N VAL A 38 4.73 4.26 2.12
CA VAL A 38 5.32 4.87 3.33
C VAL A 38 4.24 5.15 4.38
N ILE A 39 4.47 4.65 5.59
CA ILE A 39 3.64 4.95 6.75
C ILE A 39 4.17 6.22 7.43
N TYR A 40 3.35 7.26 7.47
CA TYR A 40 3.65 8.51 8.17
C TYR A 40 2.82 8.63 9.44
N ARG A 41 3.48 8.82 10.57
CA ARG A 41 2.85 9.11 11.86
C ARG A 41 3.10 10.54 12.26
N MET A 42 2.05 11.24 12.59
CA MET A 42 2.08 12.59 13.13
C MET A 42 1.92 12.58 14.65
N THR A 43 2.66 13.43 15.35
CA THR A 43 2.40 13.76 16.75
C THR A 43 2.49 15.27 16.95
N TYR A 44 1.85 15.79 18.00
CA TYR A 44 1.99 17.21 18.33
C TYR A 44 2.15 17.43 19.84
N GLU A 45 2.88 18.49 20.20
CA GLU A 45 3.21 18.81 21.58
C GLU A 45 3.47 20.32 21.75
N ASP A 46 3.53 20.79 22.98
CA ASP A 46 4.01 22.14 23.26
C ASP A 46 5.50 22.22 22.93
N GLY A 47 5.88 23.17 22.10
CA GLY A 47 7.28 23.47 21.82
C GLY A 47 7.97 24.12 23.03
N GLY A 48 9.30 24.14 22.98
CA GLY A 48 10.08 24.89 23.96
C GLY A 48 9.77 26.38 23.90
N SER A 49 10.34 27.16 24.84
CA SER A 49 10.13 28.60 24.93
C SER A 49 10.33 29.31 23.58
N GLY A 50 9.27 29.92 23.08
CA GLY A 50 9.28 30.68 21.82
C GLY A 50 8.93 29.89 20.56
N THR A 51 8.61 28.59 20.63
CA THR A 51 8.30 27.77 19.45
C THR A 51 6.81 27.34 19.34
N GLY A 52 5.95 27.83 20.23
CA GLY A 52 4.50 27.54 20.20
C GLY A 52 4.19 26.06 20.21
N VAL A 53 3.05 25.67 19.64
CA VAL A 53 2.71 24.26 19.41
C VAL A 53 3.49 23.76 18.21
N GLN A 54 4.11 22.58 18.34
CA GLN A 54 4.87 21.94 17.27
C GLN A 54 4.25 20.60 16.88
N MET A 55 4.39 20.27 15.59
CA MET A 55 4.01 18.99 15.01
C MET A 55 5.26 18.26 14.54
N LYS A 56 5.31 16.97 14.78
CA LYS A 56 6.40 16.08 14.36
C LYS A 56 5.84 15.01 13.45
N ILE A 57 6.50 14.79 12.33
CA ILE A 57 6.19 13.69 11.40
C ILE A 57 7.32 12.67 11.46
N PHE A 58 6.92 11.42 11.62
CA PHE A 58 7.80 10.26 11.63
C PHE A 58 7.47 9.42 10.41
N SER A 59 8.47 8.84 9.75
CA SER A 59 8.28 7.76 8.79
C SER A 59 8.65 6.42 9.45
N TYR A 60 7.93 5.40 9.07
CA TYR A 60 8.20 4.04 9.49
C TYR A 60 9.11 3.34 8.47
N ASN A 61 10.12 2.65 8.96
CA ASN A 61 10.98 1.80 8.15
C ASN A 61 10.61 0.33 8.44
N PRO A 62 10.05 -0.40 7.47
CA PRO A 62 9.63 -1.79 7.66
C PRO A 62 10.80 -2.75 7.87
N ASP A 63 12.00 -2.49 7.28
CA ASP A 63 13.17 -3.36 7.40
C ASP A 63 13.75 -3.41 8.82
N THR A 64 13.64 -2.29 9.53
CA THR A 64 14.13 -2.17 10.92
C THR A 64 13.00 -2.17 11.94
N ALA A 65 11.76 -2.19 11.49
CA ALA A 65 10.54 -2.07 12.29
C ALA A 65 10.55 -0.85 13.24
N THR A 66 11.11 0.28 12.79
CA THR A 66 11.31 1.49 13.61
C THR A 66 10.74 2.75 12.98
N TYR A 67 10.41 3.73 13.82
CA TYR A 67 10.03 5.09 13.38
C TYR A 67 11.19 6.05 13.49
N SER A 68 11.41 6.85 12.45
CA SER A 68 12.40 7.93 12.40
C SER A 68 11.73 9.28 12.26
N LEU A 69 12.13 10.27 13.07
CA LEU A 69 11.67 11.65 12.92
C LEU A 69 12.24 12.24 11.62
N ILE A 70 11.34 12.65 10.72
CA ILE A 70 11.74 13.21 9.43
C ILE A 70 11.45 14.71 9.31
N ARG A 71 10.40 15.21 9.98
CA ARG A 71 10.00 16.63 9.92
C ARG A 71 9.52 17.13 11.27
N THR A 72 9.82 18.40 11.55
CA THR A 72 9.26 19.16 12.66
C THR A 72 8.73 20.49 12.13
N TYR A 73 7.48 20.78 12.40
CA TYR A 73 6.82 22.06 12.09
C TYR A 73 6.51 22.77 13.40
N TYR A 74 7.07 23.95 13.61
CA TYR A 74 6.87 24.72 14.82
C TYR A 74 6.00 25.96 14.55
N ASN A 75 5.50 26.62 15.61
CA ASN A 75 4.59 27.76 15.53
C ASN A 75 3.29 27.43 14.75
N LEU A 76 2.69 26.27 15.02
CA LEU A 76 1.43 25.93 14.39
C LEU A 76 0.40 27.03 14.58
N PRO A 77 -0.53 27.24 13.60
CA PRO A 77 -1.48 28.35 13.60
C PRO A 77 -2.64 28.12 14.58
N VAL A 78 -2.31 27.99 15.86
CA VAL A 78 -3.25 27.97 16.97
C VAL A 78 -3.35 29.37 17.58
N ALA A 79 -4.48 29.70 18.18
CA ALA A 79 -4.61 31.01 18.81
C ALA A 79 -3.63 31.20 19.98
N GLY A 80 -3.13 32.41 20.20
CA GLY A 80 -2.01 32.71 21.08
C GLY A 80 -2.15 32.32 22.55
N SER A 81 -3.36 31.95 23.02
CA SER A 81 -3.62 31.36 24.35
C SER A 81 -3.73 29.84 24.32
N ASP A 82 -3.77 29.20 23.12
CA ASP A 82 -3.91 27.79 22.99
C ASP A 82 -2.53 27.10 23.06
N ASN A 83 -2.52 25.96 23.70
CA ASN A 83 -1.36 25.08 23.81
C ASN A 83 -1.74 23.69 23.26
N ALA A 84 -0.83 22.75 23.26
CA ALA A 84 -1.08 21.40 22.76
C ALA A 84 -2.17 20.62 23.53
N ASN A 85 -2.62 21.10 24.68
CA ASN A 85 -3.74 20.50 25.43
C ASN A 85 -5.09 21.15 25.08
N SER A 86 -5.10 22.38 24.57
CA SER A 86 -6.30 23.13 24.18
C SER A 86 -6.54 23.16 22.67
N ALA A 87 -5.50 22.96 21.87
CA ALA A 87 -5.59 22.74 20.43
C ALA A 87 -5.79 21.24 20.13
N ASP A 88 -6.57 20.92 19.11
CA ASP A 88 -6.60 19.59 18.52
C ASP A 88 -6.02 19.71 17.10
N ILE A 89 -5.02 18.90 16.82
CA ILE A 89 -4.40 18.75 15.50
C ILE A 89 -4.59 17.30 15.12
N ASN A 90 -5.50 17.04 14.23
CA ASN A 90 -5.92 15.69 13.84
C ASN A 90 -6.30 15.65 12.37
N ALA A 91 -6.86 14.53 11.95
CA ALA A 91 -7.32 14.31 10.59
C ALA A 91 -6.18 14.46 9.57
N PHE A 92 -5.03 13.87 9.92
CA PHE A 92 -3.91 13.74 8.99
C PHE A 92 -4.32 12.79 7.89
N SER A 93 -4.38 13.27 6.66
CA SER A 93 -4.77 12.50 5.49
C SER A 93 -3.88 12.89 4.30
N MET A 94 -3.75 11.98 3.34
CA MET A 94 -2.87 12.15 2.20
C MET A 94 -3.58 11.69 0.93
N ASP A 95 -3.40 12.43 -0.17
CA ASP A 95 -3.87 11.98 -1.49
C ASP A 95 -2.83 11.10 -2.19
N ASP A 96 -3.23 10.51 -3.32
CA ASP A 96 -2.40 9.58 -4.09
C ASP A 96 -1.14 10.25 -4.70
N ASP A 97 -1.09 11.58 -4.73
CA ASP A 97 0.08 12.37 -5.16
C ASP A 97 1.01 12.77 -4.00
N GLY A 98 0.72 12.34 -2.76
CA GLY A 98 1.48 12.68 -1.55
C GLY A 98 1.18 14.06 -1.00
N ASN A 99 0.12 14.75 -1.45
CA ASN A 99 -0.30 15.98 -0.81
C ASN A 99 -0.97 15.68 0.54
N ALA A 100 -0.38 16.18 1.61
CA ALA A 100 -0.83 15.91 2.96
C ALA A 100 -1.68 17.04 3.52
N TYR A 101 -2.74 16.68 4.25
CA TYR A 101 -3.70 17.60 4.83
C TYR A 101 -3.84 17.33 6.33
N ILE A 102 -4.00 18.42 7.10
CA ILE A 102 -4.32 18.35 8.53
C ILE A 102 -5.47 19.29 8.86
N VAL A 103 -6.18 18.97 9.93
CA VAL A 103 -7.16 19.87 10.52
C VAL A 103 -6.65 20.38 11.86
N VAL A 104 -6.55 21.70 11.98
CA VAL A 104 -6.17 22.39 13.20
C VAL A 104 -7.42 23.02 13.81
N ARG A 105 -7.79 22.59 15.00
CA ARG A 105 -8.83 23.21 15.80
C ARG A 105 -8.20 24.06 16.90
N SER A 106 -8.58 25.32 16.92
CA SER A 106 -8.25 26.26 17.99
C SER A 106 -9.55 26.70 18.66
N ASN A 107 -9.58 26.73 19.98
CA ASN A 107 -10.78 27.12 20.74
C ASN A 107 -11.27 28.54 20.41
N SER A 108 -10.36 29.43 20.07
CA SER A 108 -10.64 30.83 19.76
C SER A 108 -10.61 31.18 18.28
N ALA A 109 -9.88 30.40 17.44
CA ALA A 109 -9.71 30.67 16.00
C ALA A 109 -10.57 29.76 15.10
N GLY A 110 -11.36 28.86 15.68
CA GLY A 110 -12.19 27.90 14.93
C GLY A 110 -11.43 26.72 14.39
N THR A 111 -12.02 26.04 13.42
CA THR A 111 -11.48 24.82 12.80
C THR A 111 -11.08 25.11 11.36
N LYS A 112 -9.86 24.81 11.01
CA LYS A 112 -9.27 25.09 9.69
C LYS A 112 -8.52 23.88 9.16
N MET A 113 -8.56 23.69 7.86
CA MET A 113 -7.79 22.67 7.15
C MET A 113 -6.61 23.29 6.42
N TYR A 114 -5.46 22.68 6.56
CA TYR A 114 -4.22 23.10 5.92
C TYR A 114 -3.63 21.96 5.09
N GLN A 115 -3.00 22.32 3.99
CA GLN A 115 -2.06 21.43 3.28
C GLN A 115 -0.66 21.66 3.85
N ILE A 116 0.09 20.58 4.00
CA ILE A 116 1.46 20.58 4.53
C ILE A 116 2.43 20.54 3.37
N ASP A 117 3.41 21.42 3.37
CA ASP A 117 4.58 21.33 2.49
C ASP A 117 5.63 20.43 3.14
N TYR A 118 6.02 19.34 2.47
CA TYR A 118 7.10 18.48 2.93
C TYR A 118 8.43 19.23 3.02
N GLY A 119 8.72 20.10 2.04
CA GLY A 119 9.90 20.95 1.99
C GLY A 119 11.24 20.22 2.05
N SER A 120 12.33 20.95 1.98
CA SER A 120 13.69 20.40 2.01
C SER A 120 14.34 20.38 3.40
N SER A 121 13.78 21.13 4.37
CA SER A 121 14.34 21.24 5.73
C SER A 121 13.67 20.27 6.69
N SER A 122 14.46 19.65 7.56
CA SER A 122 13.94 18.78 8.63
C SER A 122 13.19 19.56 9.73
N SER A 123 13.37 20.89 9.80
CA SER A 123 12.65 21.78 10.73
C SER A 123 12.17 23.02 9.99
N GLN A 124 10.90 23.35 10.10
CA GLN A 124 10.25 24.43 9.35
C GLN A 124 9.29 25.22 10.24
N ASP A 125 9.18 26.53 9.96
CA ASP A 125 8.12 27.35 10.56
C ASP A 125 6.78 27.04 9.85
N ALA A 126 5.74 26.79 10.61
CA ALA A 126 4.42 26.46 10.06
C ALA A 126 3.83 27.58 9.20
N SER A 127 4.21 28.83 9.42
CA SER A 127 3.77 29.97 8.60
C SER A 127 4.26 29.88 7.15
N SER A 128 5.37 29.18 6.91
CA SER A 128 5.93 28.94 5.57
C SER A 128 5.57 27.56 5.00
N ALA A 129 5.26 26.61 5.87
CA ALA A 129 5.04 25.21 5.49
C ALA A 129 3.57 24.79 5.42
N LEU A 130 2.65 25.58 6.01
CA LEU A 130 1.22 25.27 6.01
C LEU A 130 0.45 26.28 5.16
N SER A 131 -0.23 25.80 4.13
CA SER A 131 -1.14 26.63 3.34
C SER A 131 -2.59 26.37 3.73
N LEU A 132 -3.31 27.43 4.13
CA LEU A 132 -4.74 27.35 4.46
C LEU A 132 -5.54 26.99 3.21
N LYS A 133 -6.29 25.88 3.27
CA LYS A 133 -7.16 25.44 2.19
C LYS A 133 -8.63 25.71 2.46
N LEU A 134 -9.05 25.62 3.72
CA LEU A 134 -10.46 25.76 4.06
C LEU A 134 -10.63 26.21 5.52
N THR A 135 -11.55 27.15 5.75
CA THR A 135 -12.09 27.44 7.08
C THR A 135 -13.40 26.65 7.26
N ILE A 136 -13.34 25.59 8.08
CA ILE A 136 -14.46 24.69 8.34
C ILE A 136 -15.48 25.39 9.24
N SER A 137 -15.00 26.15 10.24
CA SER A 137 -15.84 26.89 11.18
C SER A 137 -15.08 28.05 11.79
N SER A 138 -15.72 29.23 11.88
CA SER A 138 -15.12 30.43 12.45
C SER A 138 -15.38 30.61 13.96
N GLY A 139 -16.12 29.73 14.63
CA GLY A 139 -16.47 29.96 16.03
C GLY A 139 -17.17 28.83 16.77
N SER A 140 -17.36 27.66 16.16
CA SER A 140 -17.97 26.53 16.84
C SER A 140 -17.04 25.33 16.86
N ASN A 141 -17.17 24.54 17.91
CA ASN A 141 -16.35 23.36 18.20
C ASN A 141 -16.58 22.19 17.23
N VAL A 142 -16.28 22.36 15.96
CA VAL A 142 -16.19 21.21 15.06
C VAL A 142 -14.89 20.46 15.41
N LYS A 143 -15.02 19.41 16.20
CA LYS A 143 -13.90 18.49 16.46
C LYS A 143 -13.79 17.55 15.28
N VAL A 144 -12.62 17.45 14.70
CA VAL A 144 -12.30 16.43 13.70
C VAL A 144 -11.24 15.54 14.30
N ASN A 145 -11.52 14.24 14.42
CA ASN A 145 -10.62 13.28 15.06
C ASN A 145 -9.98 12.33 14.06
N ALA A 146 -10.59 12.13 12.89
CA ALA A 146 -10.11 11.21 11.89
C ALA A 146 -10.43 11.75 10.50
N ALA A 147 -9.58 11.47 9.54
CA ALA A 147 -9.87 11.72 8.13
C ALA A 147 -9.23 10.67 7.23
N ALA A 148 -9.86 10.44 6.08
CA ALA A 148 -9.29 9.67 4.98
C ALA A 148 -9.55 10.41 3.67
N TYR A 149 -8.55 10.47 2.82
CA TYR A 149 -8.70 10.96 1.45
C TYR A 149 -9.10 9.80 0.53
N GLY A 150 -10.03 10.03 -0.36
CA GLY A 150 -10.45 9.04 -1.34
C GLY A 150 -11.21 9.65 -2.51
N THR A 151 -11.33 8.91 -3.60
CA THR A 151 -11.97 9.35 -4.83
C THR A 151 -13.19 8.49 -5.12
N VAL A 152 -14.37 9.11 -5.21
CA VAL A 152 -15.63 8.46 -5.55
C VAL A 152 -16.22 9.12 -6.78
N GLY A 153 -16.52 8.31 -7.82
CA GLY A 153 -17.07 8.80 -9.08
C GLY A 153 -16.18 9.85 -9.78
N GLY A 154 -14.86 9.78 -9.60
CA GLY A 154 -13.89 10.73 -10.14
C GLY A 154 -13.84 12.08 -9.39
N VAL A 155 -14.43 12.16 -8.19
CA VAL A 155 -14.41 13.34 -7.34
C VAL A 155 -13.61 13.07 -6.07
N ASP A 156 -12.60 13.87 -5.83
CA ASP A 156 -11.74 13.79 -4.66
C ASP A 156 -12.43 14.31 -3.40
N LYS A 157 -12.36 13.56 -2.33
CA LYS A 157 -13.01 13.89 -1.07
C LYS A 157 -12.13 13.53 0.12
N ILE A 158 -12.27 14.31 1.20
CA ILE A 158 -11.73 13.95 2.52
C ILE A 158 -12.93 13.64 3.42
N TYR A 159 -13.02 12.41 3.86
CA TYR A 159 -14.05 11.91 4.76
C TYR A 159 -13.59 12.11 6.18
N MET A 160 -14.39 12.81 7.00
CA MET A 160 -13.99 13.20 8.35
C MET A 160 -14.98 12.73 9.41
N SER A 161 -14.46 12.33 10.55
CA SER A 161 -15.23 12.08 11.78
C SER A 161 -15.14 13.30 12.71
N ASN A 162 -16.27 13.85 13.09
CA ASN A 162 -16.35 14.97 14.02
C ASN A 162 -16.48 14.49 15.47
N GLY A 163 -15.41 13.96 16.03
CA GLY A 163 -15.38 13.54 17.44
C GLY A 163 -16.16 12.25 17.72
N PHE A 164 -16.30 11.96 19.02
CA PHE A 164 -16.87 10.72 19.55
C PHE A 164 -18.40 10.62 19.45
N THR A 165 -19.04 11.41 18.60
CA THR A 165 -20.50 11.40 18.48
C THR A 165 -20.93 10.88 17.13
N LYS A 166 -21.83 9.91 17.16
CA LYS A 166 -22.46 9.21 16.05
C LYS A 166 -22.96 10.07 14.88
N SER A 167 -23.27 11.34 15.15
CA SER A 167 -24.01 12.21 14.22
C SER A 167 -23.15 13.22 13.45
N ALA A 168 -21.85 13.24 13.69
CA ALA A 168 -21.00 14.31 13.17
C ALA A 168 -19.95 13.78 12.19
N ARG A 169 -20.40 13.51 10.98
CA ARG A 169 -19.53 13.21 9.85
C ARG A 169 -19.63 14.31 8.84
N SER A 170 -18.52 14.62 8.26
CA SER A 170 -18.42 15.66 7.26
C SER A 170 -17.55 15.25 6.10
N ILE A 171 -17.73 15.92 4.99
CA ILE A 171 -16.96 15.69 3.77
C ILE A 171 -16.39 17.03 3.32
N VAL A 172 -15.11 17.02 3.00
CA VAL A 172 -14.50 18.08 2.20
C VAL A 172 -14.36 17.56 0.77
N THR A 173 -14.93 18.30 -0.17
CA THR A 173 -14.78 18.00 -1.61
C THR A 173 -13.67 18.86 -2.18
N LYS A 174 -12.70 18.25 -2.86
CA LYS A 174 -11.62 18.90 -3.60
C LYS A 174 -12.00 18.98 -5.09
N SER A 175 -11.88 20.16 -5.67
CA SER A 175 -12.08 20.39 -7.10
C SER A 175 -10.95 21.27 -7.61
N GLY A 176 -9.95 20.65 -8.23
CA GLY A 176 -8.68 21.31 -8.55
C GLY A 176 -8.00 21.85 -7.28
N SER A 177 -7.76 23.15 -7.20
CA SER A 177 -7.19 23.82 -6.02
C SER A 177 -8.24 24.29 -4.99
N SER A 178 -9.52 24.14 -5.26
CA SER A 178 -10.62 24.62 -4.41
C SER A 178 -11.14 23.51 -3.51
N PHE A 179 -11.55 23.89 -2.27
CA PHE A 179 -12.10 22.99 -1.28
C PHE A 179 -13.44 23.51 -0.78
N SER A 180 -14.39 22.61 -0.61
CA SER A 180 -15.71 22.95 -0.04
C SER A 180 -16.10 21.97 1.06
N TYR A 181 -16.72 22.47 2.13
CA TYR A 181 -17.11 21.68 3.29
C TYR A 181 -18.62 21.40 3.28
N SER A 182 -18.99 20.17 3.59
CA SER A 182 -20.36 19.76 3.88
C SER A 182 -20.43 19.10 5.25
N SER A 183 -21.33 19.60 6.11
CA SER A 183 -21.64 18.98 7.39
C SER A 183 -22.57 17.78 7.27
N SER A 184 -23.24 17.61 6.13
CA SER A 184 -23.98 16.39 5.80
C SER A 184 -22.98 15.37 5.26
N GLY A 185 -22.56 14.46 6.14
CA GLY A 185 -21.60 13.42 5.83
C GLY A 185 -22.27 12.19 5.21
N PHE A 186 -21.53 11.10 5.23
CA PHE A 186 -21.98 9.79 4.81
C PHE A 186 -22.75 9.06 5.94
N ASN A 187 -23.52 8.02 5.61
CA ASN A 187 -24.32 7.28 6.57
C ASN A 187 -23.45 6.45 7.52
N GLN A 188 -23.81 6.48 8.78
CA GLN A 188 -23.16 5.69 9.82
C GLN A 188 -23.84 4.35 10.12
N GLY A 189 -24.97 4.10 9.49
CA GLY A 189 -25.81 2.95 9.86
C GLY A 189 -26.30 3.03 11.30
N SER A 190 -26.46 1.86 11.91
CA SER A 190 -26.98 1.68 13.26
C SER A 190 -25.92 1.68 14.36
N PHE A 191 -24.68 2.07 14.07
CA PHE A 191 -23.61 2.09 15.07
C PHE A 191 -23.95 2.90 16.30
N THR A 192 -23.59 2.40 17.47
CA THR A 192 -23.80 3.12 18.72
C THR A 192 -22.72 4.17 18.95
N LYS A 193 -22.89 5.10 19.90
CA LYS A 193 -21.84 6.08 20.25
C LYS A 193 -20.53 5.45 20.71
N LYS A 194 -20.59 4.24 21.25
CA LYS A 194 -19.40 3.50 21.71
C LYS A 194 -18.59 2.96 20.54
N ASP A 195 -19.22 2.78 19.39
CA ASP A 195 -18.67 2.17 18.20
C ASP A 195 -18.22 3.22 17.16
N ALA A 196 -18.01 4.47 17.60
CA ALA A 196 -17.52 5.52 16.71
C ALA A 196 -16.06 5.25 16.33
N ALA A 197 -15.78 5.22 15.02
CA ALA A 197 -14.41 5.11 14.53
C ALA A 197 -13.53 6.22 15.09
N LYS A 198 -12.33 5.86 15.49
CA LYS A 198 -11.31 6.78 16.00
C LYS A 198 -10.45 7.30 14.85
N ASP A 199 -10.17 6.45 13.88
CA ASP A 199 -9.45 6.77 12.67
C ASP A 199 -10.14 6.18 11.45
N PHE A 200 -9.92 6.79 10.29
CA PHE A 200 -10.43 6.37 9.00
C PHE A 200 -9.30 6.07 8.04
N VAL A 201 -9.53 5.09 7.16
CA VAL A 201 -8.70 4.81 6.01
C VAL A 201 -9.57 4.63 4.77
N TRP A 202 -9.09 5.10 3.63
CA TRP A 202 -9.69 4.87 2.33
C TRP A 202 -9.18 3.55 1.76
N LEU A 203 -10.06 2.78 1.12
CA LEU A 203 -9.74 1.49 0.52
C LEU A 203 -9.75 1.63 -0.99
N LYS A 204 -8.59 1.52 -1.61
CA LYS A 204 -8.42 1.55 -3.07
C LYS A 204 -9.05 0.31 -3.71
N ASN A 205 -8.79 -0.86 -3.08
CA ASN A 205 -9.44 -2.13 -3.38
C ASN A 205 -10.44 -2.45 -2.26
N PRO A 206 -11.71 -2.04 -2.44
CA PRO A 206 -12.71 -2.06 -1.37
C PRO A 206 -13.05 -3.47 -0.89
N TYR A 207 -13.48 -3.58 0.36
CA TYR A 207 -13.96 -4.85 0.92
C TYR A 207 -15.36 -5.17 0.45
N THR A 208 -15.61 -6.44 0.13
CA THR A 208 -16.96 -6.94 -0.16
C THR A 208 -17.45 -7.83 0.97
N VAL A 209 -18.52 -7.41 1.62
CA VAL A 209 -19.20 -8.19 2.69
C VAL A 209 -20.64 -8.39 2.30
N SER A 210 -21.09 -9.65 2.23
CA SER A 210 -22.47 -10.01 1.86
C SER A 210 -22.97 -9.31 0.58
N SER A 211 -22.13 -9.23 -0.45
CA SER A 211 -22.42 -8.60 -1.75
C SER A 211 -22.50 -7.06 -1.74
N THR A 212 -22.14 -6.40 -0.65
CA THR A 212 -22.00 -4.94 -0.58
C THR A 212 -20.52 -4.59 -0.55
N THR A 213 -20.14 -3.59 -1.34
CA THR A 213 -18.78 -3.06 -1.42
C THR A 213 -18.62 -1.87 -0.48
N TYR A 214 -17.49 -1.78 0.20
CA TYR A 214 -17.20 -0.76 1.21
C TYR A 214 -15.86 -0.10 0.94
N GLU A 215 -15.85 1.20 0.70
CA GLU A 215 -14.69 1.98 0.28
C GLU A 215 -13.95 2.66 1.44
N LEU A 216 -14.58 2.77 2.61
CA LEU A 216 -13.99 3.42 3.77
C LEU A 216 -14.03 2.49 4.97
N ALA A 217 -12.90 2.34 5.65
CA ALA A 217 -12.83 1.61 6.91
C ALA A 217 -12.57 2.57 8.08
N GLY A 218 -13.27 2.34 9.17
CA GLY A 218 -13.09 3.03 10.43
C GLY A 218 -12.66 2.06 11.51
N LEU A 219 -11.67 2.43 12.30
CA LEU A 219 -11.10 1.57 13.31
C LEU A 219 -11.62 1.92 14.71
N ASP A 220 -12.06 0.91 15.44
CA ASP A 220 -12.38 1.00 16.86
C ASP A 220 -11.80 -0.19 17.62
N PHE A 221 -10.59 0.00 18.13
CA PHE A 221 -9.89 -1.06 18.86
C PHE A 221 -10.51 -1.38 20.22
N ILE A 222 -11.24 -0.46 20.81
CA ILE A 222 -11.85 -0.69 22.13
C ILE A 222 -12.88 -1.83 22.07
N ASN A 223 -13.60 -1.92 20.96
CA ASN A 223 -14.66 -2.92 20.79
C ASN A 223 -14.27 -4.09 19.89
N GLY A 224 -13.05 -4.14 19.38
CA GLY A 224 -12.57 -5.24 18.54
C GLY A 224 -13.23 -5.30 17.16
N LYS A 225 -13.51 -4.13 16.55
CA LYS A 225 -14.27 -4.05 15.30
C LYS A 225 -13.63 -3.10 14.30
N VAL A 226 -13.77 -3.45 13.04
CA VAL A 226 -13.60 -2.54 11.90
C VAL A 226 -14.98 -2.16 11.39
N MET A 227 -15.24 -0.88 11.29
CA MET A 227 -16.49 -0.36 10.75
C MET A 227 -16.29 -0.04 9.28
N LEU A 228 -17.09 -0.65 8.42
CA LEU A 228 -17.02 -0.48 6.98
C LEU A 228 -18.18 0.41 6.49
N TYR A 229 -17.89 1.30 5.56
CA TYR A 229 -18.83 2.26 5.00
C TYR A 229 -18.86 2.15 3.48
N ASP A 230 -20.05 1.86 2.95
CA ASP A 230 -20.41 1.97 1.55
C ASP A 230 -20.85 3.41 1.30
N ILE A 231 -19.98 4.17 0.68
CA ILE A 231 -20.16 5.61 0.49
C ILE A 231 -21.21 5.90 -0.57
N ASP A 232 -21.23 5.13 -1.66
CA ASP A 232 -22.17 5.30 -2.76
C ASP A 232 -23.56 4.75 -2.41
N GLY A 233 -23.64 3.56 -1.84
CA GLY A 233 -24.90 2.92 -1.43
C GLY A 233 -25.43 3.42 -0.09
N ASN A 234 -24.66 4.26 0.62
CA ASN A 234 -25.02 4.84 1.90
C ASN A 234 -25.33 3.78 2.97
N ASN A 235 -24.59 2.67 2.98
CA ASN A 235 -24.69 1.57 3.93
C ASN A 235 -23.46 1.51 4.86
N SER A 236 -23.56 0.70 5.90
CA SER A 236 -22.43 0.41 6.77
C SER A 236 -22.60 -0.91 7.48
N THR A 237 -21.48 -1.55 7.83
CA THR A 237 -21.45 -2.81 8.56
C THR A 237 -20.28 -2.84 9.53
N GLU A 238 -20.34 -3.77 10.50
CA GLU A 238 -19.24 -4.05 11.42
C GLU A 238 -18.66 -5.42 11.11
N VAL A 239 -17.33 -5.51 11.08
CA VAL A 239 -16.60 -6.76 10.95
C VAL A 239 -15.73 -6.95 12.18
N ASN A 240 -15.87 -8.09 12.84
CA ASN A 240 -15.00 -8.44 13.95
C ASN A 240 -13.59 -8.74 13.43
N TYR A 241 -12.60 -8.50 14.27
CA TYR A 241 -11.29 -9.03 14.01
C TYR A 241 -10.93 -10.15 14.97
N SER A 242 -10.19 -11.14 14.46
CA SER A 242 -9.59 -12.19 15.24
C SER A 242 -8.09 -11.98 15.32
N SER A 243 -7.50 -12.22 16.48
CA SER A 243 -6.05 -12.34 16.59
C SER A 243 -5.64 -13.71 16.04
N SER A 244 -4.77 -13.76 15.05
CA SER A 244 -4.07 -14.99 14.71
C SER A 244 -3.11 -15.30 15.86
N GLY A 245 -3.46 -16.27 16.70
CA GLY A 245 -2.60 -16.66 17.82
C GLY A 245 -3.09 -16.29 19.23
N GLY A 246 -4.38 -16.04 19.39
CA GLY A 246 -5.08 -15.93 20.68
C GLY A 246 -4.52 -14.81 21.56
N THR A 247 -5.27 -13.84 21.77
CA THR A 247 -4.98 -12.60 22.46
C THR A 247 -4.05 -11.67 21.67
N TRP A 248 -4.50 -10.48 21.43
CA TRP A 248 -3.65 -9.33 21.19
C TRP A 248 -2.63 -9.26 22.31
N GLU A 249 -1.63 -10.12 22.32
CA GLU A 249 -0.58 -10.28 23.30
C GLU A 249 -0.93 -9.86 24.76
N GLY A 250 -2.18 -10.07 25.18
CA GLY A 250 -2.66 -9.72 26.51
C GLY A 250 -2.91 -8.23 26.76
N ASN A 251 -2.66 -7.37 25.82
CA ASN A 251 -2.90 -5.94 25.95
C ASN A 251 -4.30 -5.58 25.44
N SER A 252 -5.10 -4.96 26.29
CA SER A 252 -6.27 -4.23 25.82
C SER A 252 -5.77 -3.10 24.91
N PHE A 253 -6.18 -3.09 23.65
CA PHE A 253 -5.94 -1.95 22.79
C PHE A 253 -6.52 -0.70 23.45
N GLY A 254 -5.66 0.28 23.61
CA GLY A 254 -6.07 1.64 23.85
C GLY A 254 -6.85 2.21 22.67
N SER A 255 -7.16 3.46 22.69
CA SER A 255 -7.75 4.12 21.54
C SER A 255 -6.82 4.02 20.36
N SER A 256 -7.34 3.75 19.14
CA SER A 256 -6.60 3.95 17.90
C SER A 256 -6.03 5.36 17.87
N GLY A 257 -4.80 5.51 17.42
CA GLY A 257 -4.12 6.79 17.38
C GLY A 257 -3.68 7.19 15.98
N ALA A 258 -3.60 6.24 15.06
CA ALA A 258 -3.28 6.47 13.67
C ALA A 258 -3.69 5.24 12.83
N ALA A 259 -4.17 5.46 11.63
CA ALA A 259 -4.55 4.40 10.71
C ALA A 259 -4.02 4.67 9.29
N TYR A 260 -3.79 3.59 8.55
CA TYR A 260 -3.21 3.61 7.20
C TYR A 260 -3.82 2.49 6.37
N SER A 261 -3.87 2.66 5.06
CA SER A 261 -4.25 1.60 4.11
C SER A 261 -3.30 1.55 2.95
N PHE A 262 -3.09 0.36 2.43
CA PHE A 262 -2.21 0.09 1.30
C PHE A 262 -2.81 -1.02 0.44
N VAL A 263 -2.48 -1.00 -0.83
CA VAL A 263 -2.88 -2.03 -1.78
C VAL A 263 -2.17 -3.34 -1.46
N ASP A 264 -2.91 -4.44 -1.43
CA ASP A 264 -2.32 -5.78 -1.43
C ASP A 264 -1.79 -6.06 -2.85
N PRO A 265 -0.47 -6.18 -3.05
CA PRO A 265 0.12 -6.38 -4.39
C PRO A 265 -0.28 -7.72 -5.02
N ASN A 266 -0.76 -8.67 -4.24
CA ASN A 266 -1.28 -9.95 -4.74
C ASN A 266 -2.70 -9.85 -5.31
N GLY A 267 -3.27 -8.63 -5.37
CA GLY A 267 -4.58 -8.38 -5.96
C GLY A 267 -5.76 -8.75 -5.08
N GLY A 268 -5.54 -8.76 -3.78
CA GLY A 268 -6.58 -8.92 -2.76
C GLY A 268 -7.30 -7.61 -2.40
N ASN A 269 -7.92 -7.61 -1.25
CA ASN A 269 -8.43 -6.40 -0.62
C ASN A 269 -7.27 -5.63 0.00
N ASP A 270 -7.41 -4.32 0.15
CA ASP A 270 -6.40 -3.51 0.82
C ASP A 270 -6.06 -4.01 2.22
N VAL A 271 -4.85 -3.75 2.63
CA VAL A 271 -4.37 -4.02 3.98
C VAL A 271 -4.47 -2.74 4.81
N VAL A 272 -4.95 -2.86 6.03
CA VAL A 272 -5.10 -1.74 6.95
C VAL A 272 -4.06 -1.85 8.07
N TYR A 273 -3.44 -0.74 8.39
CA TYR A 273 -2.52 -0.61 9.52
C TYR A 273 -3.09 0.30 10.58
N ALA A 274 -2.68 0.06 11.81
CA ALA A 274 -3.06 0.91 12.91
C ALA A 274 -2.01 0.96 14.03
N THR A 275 -1.86 2.11 14.67
CA THR A 275 -1.13 2.26 15.93
C THR A 275 -2.11 2.49 17.06
N ASP A 276 -1.78 2.04 18.26
CA ASP A 276 -2.52 2.44 19.43
C ASP A 276 -1.87 3.65 20.15
N ASN A 277 -2.67 4.32 20.97
CA ASN A 277 -2.21 5.47 21.75
C ASN A 277 -1.31 5.07 22.92
N ASP A 278 -1.37 3.83 23.36
CA ASP A 278 -0.59 3.31 24.50
C ASP A 278 0.82 2.90 24.10
N GLY A 279 1.12 2.91 22.79
CA GLY A 279 2.46 2.61 22.25
C GLY A 279 2.77 1.12 22.21
N SER A 280 1.77 0.25 22.22
CA SER A 280 2.00 -1.20 22.17
C SER A 280 2.48 -1.69 20.80
N GLY A 281 2.27 -0.89 19.74
CA GLY A 281 2.87 -1.22 18.45
C GLY A 281 2.15 -0.68 17.22
N LEU A 282 2.67 -1.08 16.07
CA LEU A 282 2.03 -0.99 14.76
C LEU A 282 1.45 -2.36 14.42
N TYR A 283 0.20 -2.39 14.01
CA TYR A 283 -0.55 -3.60 13.72
C TYR A 283 -1.02 -3.58 12.28
N ARG A 284 -0.93 -4.73 11.62
CA ARG A 284 -1.42 -5.01 10.28
C ARG A 284 -2.71 -5.81 10.38
N LEU A 285 -3.75 -5.34 9.68
CA LEU A 285 -5.06 -5.97 9.62
C LEU A 285 -5.32 -6.40 8.17
N GLN A 286 -5.52 -7.67 7.95
CA GLN A 286 -5.83 -8.24 6.63
C GLN A 286 -7.23 -8.87 6.67
N TYR A 287 -8.06 -8.55 5.67
CA TYR A 287 -9.41 -9.09 5.58
C TYR A 287 -9.42 -10.42 4.85
N GLU A 288 -9.82 -11.47 5.56
CA GLU A 288 -9.88 -12.82 5.01
C GLU A 288 -11.17 -13.52 5.44
N SER A 289 -11.89 -14.08 4.48
CA SER A 289 -13.06 -14.94 4.75
C SER A 289 -14.10 -14.35 5.71
N GLY A 290 -14.33 -13.05 5.66
CA GLY A 290 -15.36 -12.37 6.46
C GLY A 290 -14.90 -11.87 7.83
N THR A 291 -13.62 -11.94 8.14
CA THR A 291 -13.04 -11.42 9.39
C THR A 291 -11.69 -10.74 9.11
N PHE A 292 -11.27 -9.87 10.02
CA PHE A 292 -9.92 -9.32 9.97
C PHE A 292 -8.98 -10.18 10.81
N THR A 293 -7.88 -10.62 10.20
CA THR A 293 -6.73 -11.17 10.90
C THR A 293 -5.81 -10.04 11.29
N VAL A 294 -5.27 -10.06 12.48
CA VAL A 294 -4.44 -8.99 13.00
C VAL A 294 -3.10 -9.53 13.46
N SER A 295 -2.04 -8.89 13.03
CA SER A 295 -0.67 -9.20 13.42
C SER A 295 0.07 -7.92 13.86
N ARG A 296 0.95 -8.03 14.87
CA ARG A 296 1.81 -6.92 15.27
C ARG A 296 3.09 -6.96 14.45
N VAL A 297 3.36 -5.91 13.70
CA VAL A 297 4.54 -5.80 12.82
C VAL A 297 5.67 -4.96 13.44
N SER A 298 5.38 -4.19 14.48
CA SER A 298 6.41 -3.43 15.20
C SER A 298 5.98 -3.12 16.63
N THR A 299 6.95 -3.06 17.56
CA THR A 299 6.78 -2.56 18.92
C THR A 299 7.26 -1.11 19.09
N ALA A 300 7.72 -0.47 18.02
CA ALA A 300 8.40 0.83 18.08
C ALA A 300 7.47 2.04 18.05
N ALA A 301 6.16 1.87 17.92
CA ALA A 301 5.21 2.97 17.99
C ALA A 301 5.15 3.50 19.42
N GLY A 302 5.85 4.59 19.71
CA GLY A 302 5.85 5.21 21.04
C GLY A 302 4.46 5.67 21.47
N ALA A 303 4.14 5.60 22.76
CA ALA A 303 2.87 6.06 23.31
C ALA A 303 2.62 7.54 23.02
N SER A 304 1.44 7.89 22.54
CA SER A 304 0.99 9.27 22.35
C SER A 304 -0.53 9.32 22.21
N SER A 305 -1.18 10.11 23.05
CA SER A 305 -2.60 10.41 22.91
C SER A 305 -2.86 11.53 21.89
N LYS A 306 -1.83 12.04 21.23
CA LYS A 306 -1.86 13.14 20.26
C LYS A 306 -1.13 12.71 19.01
N ASN A 307 -1.62 11.65 18.39
CA ASN A 307 -1.06 11.11 17.15
C ASN A 307 -2.18 10.90 16.13
N ASP A 308 -1.76 10.88 14.89
CA ASP A 308 -2.58 10.56 13.74
C ASP A 308 -1.68 9.98 12.64
N GLY A 309 -2.24 9.43 11.59
CA GLY A 309 -1.46 8.79 10.55
C GLY A 309 -2.03 8.95 9.16
N ALA A 310 -1.13 8.92 8.19
CA ALA A 310 -1.45 8.94 6.77
C ALA A 310 -0.42 8.14 5.95
N GLY A 311 -0.85 7.70 4.79
CA GLY A 311 -0.05 7.15 3.70
C GLY A 311 -0.82 7.34 2.41
N CYS A 312 -0.17 7.15 1.27
CA CYS A 312 -0.83 7.15 -0.02
C CYS A 312 -1.53 5.79 -0.19
N ALA A 313 -2.86 5.81 -0.28
CA ALA A 313 -3.68 4.59 -0.22
C ALA A 313 -3.57 3.69 -1.48
N ASP A 314 -2.98 4.18 -2.56
CA ASP A 314 -2.75 3.44 -3.80
C ASP A 314 -1.38 2.77 -3.89
N GLU A 315 -0.53 2.96 -2.89
CA GLU A 315 0.78 2.32 -2.83
C GLU A 315 0.73 0.91 -2.24
N GLU A 316 1.75 0.13 -2.53
CA GLU A 316 1.83 -1.27 -2.09
C GLU A 316 2.06 -1.39 -0.58
N ASP A 317 1.54 -2.47 0.00
CA ASP A 317 1.69 -2.83 1.40
C ASP A 317 3.17 -2.87 1.82
N PRO A 318 3.61 -2.04 2.78
CA PRO A 318 5.01 -2.02 3.22
C PRO A 318 5.50 -3.31 3.89
N HIS A 319 4.59 -4.18 4.32
CA HIS A 319 4.88 -5.47 4.96
C HIS A 319 4.27 -6.66 4.24
N ASP A 320 4.08 -6.57 2.92
CA ASP A 320 3.61 -7.73 2.21
C ASP A 320 4.73 -8.77 2.05
N PRO A 321 4.57 -9.96 2.61
CA PRO A 321 5.56 -11.02 2.46
C PRO A 321 5.69 -11.52 1.01
N ASP A 322 4.70 -11.21 0.14
CA ASP A 322 4.67 -11.69 -1.25
C ASP A 322 5.11 -10.64 -2.28
N SER A 323 5.24 -9.37 -1.90
CA SER A 323 5.54 -8.25 -2.82
C SER A 323 7.01 -8.14 -3.27
N GLY A 324 7.88 -9.00 -2.82
CA GLY A 324 9.32 -8.84 -3.06
C GLY A 324 9.91 -7.60 -2.38
N SER A 325 9.19 -7.02 -1.42
CA SER A 325 9.56 -5.86 -0.65
C SER A 325 10.11 -6.29 0.72
N SER A 326 11.31 -5.90 0.99
CA SER A 326 12.17 -6.34 2.07
C SER A 326 11.62 -6.20 3.49
N GLY A 327 10.76 -7.16 3.93
CA GLY A 327 10.72 -7.57 5.33
C GLY A 327 12.00 -8.34 5.68
N PRO A 328 12.25 -8.77 6.92
CA PRO A 328 13.44 -9.53 7.26
C PRO A 328 13.61 -10.86 6.50
N ASN A 329 12.74 -11.15 5.50
CA ASN A 329 12.77 -12.36 4.68
C ASN A 329 12.63 -12.10 3.17
N ASP A 330 12.91 -10.88 2.65
CA ASP A 330 12.64 -10.56 1.27
C ASP A 330 13.84 -10.74 0.35
N ILE A 331 13.70 -11.74 -0.51
CA ILE A 331 14.59 -11.95 -1.65
C ILE A 331 13.89 -11.44 -2.91
N SER A 332 14.40 -10.36 -3.49
CA SER A 332 14.01 -9.95 -4.84
C SER A 332 14.66 -10.91 -5.85
N SER A 333 13.85 -11.58 -6.64
CA SER A 333 14.36 -12.53 -7.62
C SER A 333 13.70 -12.39 -8.98
N THR A 334 14.51 -12.60 -10.04
CA THR A 334 14.00 -12.80 -11.39
C THR A 334 14.08 -14.28 -11.71
N VAL A 335 12.93 -14.92 -11.92
CA VAL A 335 12.86 -16.35 -12.21
C VAL A 335 12.32 -16.57 -13.61
N SER A 336 13.05 -17.36 -14.40
CA SER A 336 12.67 -17.67 -15.78
C SER A 336 12.90 -19.15 -16.09
N GLN A 337 12.16 -19.64 -17.08
CA GLN A 337 12.26 -21.02 -17.57
C GLN A 337 12.66 -21.03 -19.04
N SER A 338 13.52 -21.97 -19.41
CA SER A 338 13.85 -22.26 -20.80
C SER A 338 13.74 -23.76 -21.11
N LEU A 339 13.48 -24.07 -22.37
CA LEU A 339 13.56 -25.44 -22.89
C LEU A 339 14.73 -25.54 -23.84
N GLY A 340 15.57 -26.57 -23.65
CA GLY A 340 16.60 -26.94 -24.56
C GLY A 340 16.06 -27.63 -25.84
N THR A 341 16.94 -27.91 -26.76
CA THR A 341 16.61 -28.68 -27.98
C THR A 341 16.24 -30.11 -27.65
N CYS A 342 15.33 -30.67 -28.45
CA CYS A 342 14.95 -32.07 -28.32
C CYS A 342 16.12 -33.00 -28.68
N SER A 343 16.37 -34.01 -27.82
CA SER A 343 17.32 -35.10 -28.09
C SER A 343 16.75 -36.37 -27.47
N GLY A 344 16.74 -37.47 -28.25
CA GLY A 344 16.25 -38.76 -27.75
C GLY A 344 14.79 -38.78 -27.29
N GLY A 345 13.91 -37.93 -27.85
CA GLY A 345 12.49 -37.89 -27.49
C GLY A 345 12.18 -37.03 -26.28
N SER A 346 13.12 -36.28 -25.74
CA SER A 346 12.93 -35.37 -24.61
C SER A 346 13.71 -34.07 -24.80
N ALA A 347 13.31 -33.03 -24.06
CA ALA A 347 14.04 -31.76 -23.91
C ALA A 347 14.38 -31.52 -22.45
N THR A 348 15.46 -30.81 -22.19
CA THR A 348 15.79 -30.35 -20.82
C THR A 348 15.15 -28.99 -20.56
N SER A 349 14.32 -28.94 -19.55
CA SER A 349 13.85 -27.67 -18.98
C SER A 349 14.86 -27.16 -17.95
N THR A 350 15.25 -25.91 -18.03
CA THR A 350 16.15 -25.25 -17.09
C THR A 350 15.40 -24.10 -16.41
N LEU A 351 15.42 -24.09 -15.09
CA LEU A 351 14.98 -22.95 -14.30
C LEU A 351 16.19 -22.05 -14.01
N SER A 352 16.07 -20.78 -14.29
CA SER A 352 17.07 -19.75 -13.99
C SER A 352 16.52 -18.85 -12.89
N ILE A 353 17.27 -18.72 -11.79
CA ILE A 353 16.94 -17.84 -10.67
C ILE A 353 18.06 -16.83 -10.51
N THR A 354 17.75 -15.55 -10.69
CA THR A 354 18.67 -14.45 -10.41
C THR A 354 18.21 -13.78 -9.11
N ASN A 355 19.08 -13.77 -8.12
CA ASN A 355 18.87 -13.04 -6.89
C ASN A 355 19.26 -11.57 -7.08
N ASN A 356 18.29 -10.65 -7.09
CA ASN A 356 18.51 -9.21 -7.28
C ASN A 356 18.73 -8.48 -5.96
N SER A 357 18.57 -9.16 -4.81
CA SER A 357 18.74 -8.56 -3.49
C SER A 357 20.21 -8.43 -3.10
N SER A 358 20.47 -7.64 -2.06
CA SER A 358 21.80 -7.45 -1.47
C SER A 358 22.24 -8.55 -0.51
N ALA A 359 21.33 -9.48 -0.16
CA ALA A 359 21.57 -10.63 0.70
C ALA A 359 21.55 -11.95 -0.08
N THR A 360 22.03 -13.05 0.52
CA THR A 360 21.90 -14.39 -0.05
C THR A 360 20.46 -14.85 0.05
N GLY A 361 19.88 -15.29 -1.08
CA GLY A 361 18.55 -15.88 -1.14
C GLY A 361 18.59 -17.41 -1.03
N TYR A 362 17.60 -17.98 -0.39
CA TYR A 362 17.37 -19.42 -0.29
C TYR A 362 16.05 -19.77 -0.95
N TYR A 363 16.01 -20.85 -1.74
CA TYR A 363 14.87 -21.20 -2.57
C TYR A 363 14.45 -22.64 -2.34
N TYR A 364 13.16 -22.83 -2.06
CA TYR A 364 12.51 -24.13 -2.11
C TYR A 364 11.81 -24.27 -3.46
N VAL A 365 12.28 -25.16 -4.32
CA VAL A 365 11.84 -25.24 -5.71
C VAL A 365 11.20 -26.57 -6.01
N GLN A 366 10.04 -26.53 -6.67
CA GLN A 366 9.29 -27.68 -7.10
C GLN A 366 8.94 -27.61 -8.59
N TYR A 367 8.71 -28.77 -9.19
CA TYR A 367 8.14 -28.87 -10.53
C TYR A 367 7.07 -29.97 -10.59
N LYS A 368 6.22 -29.89 -11.60
CA LYS A 368 5.32 -30.98 -11.98
C LYS A 368 5.32 -31.18 -13.48
N ILE A 369 5.09 -32.42 -13.91
CA ILE A 369 4.90 -32.77 -15.32
C ILE A 369 3.43 -33.06 -15.56
N ASN A 370 2.85 -32.41 -16.55
CA ASN A 370 1.41 -32.46 -16.88
C ASN A 370 0.54 -32.20 -15.64
N SER A 371 -0.46 -33.01 -15.40
CA SER A 371 -1.34 -32.96 -14.24
C SER A 371 -0.81 -33.71 -13.01
N GLY A 372 0.47 -34.12 -13.02
CA GLY A 372 1.06 -34.84 -11.90
C GLY A 372 1.21 -33.98 -10.64
N SER A 373 1.58 -34.64 -9.53
CA SER A 373 1.91 -33.95 -8.28
C SER A 373 3.22 -33.19 -8.37
N TYR A 374 3.36 -32.12 -7.60
CA TYR A 374 4.62 -31.38 -7.48
C TYR A 374 5.70 -32.23 -6.80
N GLN A 375 6.90 -32.18 -7.33
CA GLN A 375 8.10 -32.89 -6.87
C GLN A 375 9.20 -31.87 -6.54
N ASN A 376 10.01 -32.12 -5.52
CA ASN A 376 11.09 -31.24 -5.12
C ASN A 376 12.23 -31.27 -6.14
N ALA A 377 12.60 -30.12 -6.67
CA ALA A 377 13.85 -29.96 -7.44
C ALA A 377 14.99 -29.52 -6.50
N SER A 378 14.69 -28.70 -5.52
CA SER A 378 15.58 -28.34 -4.41
C SER A 378 14.75 -27.98 -3.17
N THR A 379 15.24 -28.35 -2.00
CA THR A 379 14.61 -28.00 -0.72
C THR A 379 15.27 -26.80 -0.05
N ASN A 380 16.46 -26.38 -0.52
CA ASN A 380 17.17 -25.22 0.03
C ASN A 380 18.32 -24.83 -0.94
N LEU A 381 17.96 -24.22 -2.08
CA LEU A 381 18.94 -23.71 -3.04
C LEU A 381 19.42 -22.35 -2.56
N SER A 382 20.73 -22.18 -2.34
CA SER A 382 21.32 -20.88 -2.00
C SER A 382 21.79 -20.15 -3.26
N VAL A 383 21.42 -18.88 -3.41
CA VAL A 383 21.88 -18.01 -4.50
C VAL A 383 22.39 -16.70 -3.88
N SER A 384 23.67 -16.42 -4.06
CA SER A 384 24.30 -15.22 -3.52
C SER A 384 23.71 -13.93 -4.12
N ALA A 385 23.83 -12.82 -3.42
CA ALA A 385 23.45 -11.49 -3.87
C ALA A 385 23.98 -11.21 -5.30
N GLY A 386 23.09 -10.75 -6.18
CA GLY A 386 23.41 -10.44 -7.57
C GLY A 386 23.78 -11.65 -8.47
N ALA A 387 23.75 -12.87 -7.94
CA ALA A 387 24.12 -14.08 -8.70
C ALA A 387 22.91 -14.70 -9.42
N THR A 388 23.21 -15.47 -10.47
CA THR A 388 22.22 -16.30 -11.19
C THR A 388 22.56 -17.77 -11.03
N ASN A 389 21.56 -18.57 -10.66
CA ASN A 389 21.64 -20.04 -10.64
C ASN A 389 20.86 -20.63 -11.81
N THR A 390 21.48 -21.56 -12.57
CA THR A 390 20.89 -22.30 -13.69
C THR A 390 21.04 -23.80 -13.53
N SER A 391 21.37 -24.28 -12.34
CA SER A 391 21.65 -25.71 -12.10
C SER A 391 20.39 -26.58 -12.01
N LEU A 392 19.21 -25.97 -11.82
CA LEU A 392 17.94 -26.70 -11.71
C LEU A 392 17.43 -27.09 -13.08
N THR A 393 17.59 -28.37 -13.41
CA THR A 393 17.20 -28.92 -14.70
C THR A 393 16.31 -30.14 -14.55
N GLN A 394 15.38 -30.32 -15.50
CA GLN A 394 14.47 -31.47 -15.54
C GLN A 394 14.27 -31.94 -16.98
N SER A 395 14.45 -33.25 -17.22
CA SER A 395 14.11 -33.86 -18.50
C SER A 395 12.60 -33.97 -18.67
N VAL A 396 12.08 -33.50 -19.79
CA VAL A 396 10.65 -33.45 -20.11
C VAL A 396 10.43 -34.16 -21.45
N SER A 397 9.61 -35.20 -21.45
CA SER A 397 9.29 -35.96 -22.66
C SER A 397 8.54 -35.13 -23.70
N SER A 398 8.74 -35.46 -24.96
CA SER A 398 7.99 -34.88 -26.07
C SER A 398 6.47 -34.93 -25.82
N GLY A 399 5.78 -33.83 -26.07
CA GLY A 399 4.34 -33.68 -25.84
C GLY A 399 3.94 -33.40 -24.39
N SER A 400 4.91 -33.40 -23.44
CA SER A 400 4.62 -33.10 -22.03
C SER A 400 4.85 -31.63 -21.70
N THR A 401 4.12 -31.17 -20.70
CA THR A 401 4.22 -29.79 -20.15
C THR A 401 4.88 -29.84 -18.77
N ILE A 402 5.83 -28.97 -18.50
CA ILE A 402 6.40 -28.76 -17.17
C ILE A 402 5.96 -27.43 -16.60
N THR A 403 5.62 -27.44 -15.31
CA THR A 403 5.29 -26.24 -14.53
C THR A 403 6.22 -26.19 -13.33
N TRP A 404 6.90 -25.07 -13.14
CA TRP A 404 7.75 -24.81 -11.99
C TRP A 404 7.04 -23.92 -10.98
N ARG A 405 7.38 -24.08 -9.70
CA ARG A 405 7.04 -23.14 -8.63
C ARG A 405 8.16 -23.09 -7.60
N TYR A 406 8.22 -21.97 -6.87
CA TYR A 406 9.26 -21.77 -5.86
C TYR A 406 8.70 -20.99 -4.67
N ILE A 407 9.41 -21.07 -3.55
CA ILE A 407 9.33 -20.16 -2.41
C ILE A 407 10.74 -19.62 -2.23
N ASP A 408 10.89 -18.34 -1.97
CA ASP A 408 12.15 -17.71 -1.60
C ASP A 408 12.14 -17.26 -0.14
N SER A 409 13.32 -17.18 0.45
CA SER A 409 13.55 -16.77 1.83
C SER A 409 14.96 -16.20 1.96
N ASP A 410 15.16 -15.24 2.82
CA ASP A 410 16.50 -14.77 3.23
C ASP A 410 17.08 -15.61 4.36
N THR A 411 16.28 -16.42 5.01
CA THR A 411 16.68 -17.30 6.11
C THR A 411 16.92 -18.72 5.63
N ASN A 412 18.11 -19.20 5.91
CA ASN A 412 18.55 -20.54 5.50
C ASN A 412 17.58 -21.61 6.04
N ASN A 413 16.97 -22.36 5.11
CA ASN A 413 16.07 -23.48 5.38
C ASN A 413 14.80 -23.15 6.19
N ASP A 414 14.39 -21.88 6.20
CA ASP A 414 13.10 -21.45 6.78
C ASP A 414 12.15 -20.96 5.69
N PHE A 415 11.18 -21.79 5.34
CA PHE A 415 10.12 -21.53 4.37
C PHE A 415 8.73 -21.64 5.03
N SER A 416 8.69 -21.63 6.37
CA SER A 416 7.46 -21.76 7.13
C SER A 416 6.58 -20.53 6.98
N GLY A 417 5.32 -20.73 6.64
CA GLY A 417 4.36 -19.64 6.44
C GLY A 417 4.45 -18.92 5.11
N LEU A 418 5.42 -19.28 4.25
CA LEU A 418 5.59 -18.69 2.93
C LEU A 418 4.76 -19.43 1.87
N SER A 419 4.34 -18.71 0.85
CA SER A 419 3.53 -19.23 -0.25
C SER A 419 4.36 -19.54 -1.51
N TYR A 420 3.87 -20.46 -2.35
CA TYR A 420 4.52 -20.77 -3.61
C TYR A 420 4.18 -19.75 -4.69
N THR A 421 5.21 -19.19 -5.31
CA THR A 421 5.08 -18.48 -6.58
C THR A 421 5.15 -19.49 -7.72
N THR A 422 4.09 -19.59 -8.51
CA THR A 422 4.04 -20.47 -9.68
C THR A 422 4.36 -19.67 -10.93
N LEU A 423 5.36 -20.15 -11.72
CA LEU A 423 5.62 -19.50 -13.00
C LEU A 423 4.41 -19.64 -13.91
N SER A 424 3.89 -18.50 -14.38
CA SER A 424 2.74 -18.43 -15.28
C SER A 424 2.99 -19.05 -16.66
N ALA A 425 4.24 -19.14 -17.07
CA ALA A 425 4.66 -19.81 -18.30
C ALA A 425 4.93 -21.30 -18.03
N SER A 426 3.94 -22.16 -18.25
CA SER A 426 4.22 -23.58 -18.44
C SER A 426 4.81 -23.79 -19.83
N SER A 427 5.92 -24.53 -19.93
CA SER A 427 6.54 -24.84 -21.24
C SER A 427 6.19 -26.24 -21.68
N THR A 428 5.57 -26.34 -22.83
CA THR A 428 5.30 -27.64 -23.48
C THR A 428 6.42 -28.00 -24.45
N VAL A 429 7.00 -29.18 -24.27
CA VAL A 429 7.95 -29.69 -25.23
C VAL A 429 7.21 -30.04 -26.51
N SER A 430 7.47 -29.28 -27.58
CA SER A 430 6.94 -29.60 -28.90
C SER A 430 7.38 -31.04 -29.31
N SER A 431 6.59 -31.67 -30.18
CA SER A 431 6.96 -33.00 -30.69
C SER A 431 8.40 -33.02 -31.18
N CYS A 432 9.22 -33.88 -30.61
CA CYS A 432 10.61 -34.08 -31.05
C CYS A 432 10.58 -34.87 -32.34
N THR A 433 10.60 -34.17 -33.47
CA THR A 433 10.57 -34.77 -34.78
C THR A 433 11.97 -34.77 -35.41
N THR A 434 12.38 -35.89 -35.94
CA THR A 434 13.55 -35.98 -36.82
C THR A 434 13.06 -36.04 -38.25
N THR A 435 13.34 -35.00 -39.03
CA THR A 435 12.97 -34.95 -40.45
C THR A 435 14.23 -34.91 -41.27
N PHE A 436 14.40 -35.90 -42.11
CA PHE A 436 15.55 -35.97 -43.00
C PHE A 436 15.12 -35.63 -44.41
N THR A 437 15.90 -34.78 -45.06
CA THR A 437 15.84 -34.57 -46.49
C THR A 437 17.11 -35.20 -47.10
N THR A 438 16.94 -36.10 -48.00
CA THR A 438 18.05 -36.71 -48.73
C THR A 438 18.10 -36.19 -50.17
N SER A 439 19.27 -35.85 -50.63
CA SER A 439 19.50 -35.53 -52.01
C SER A 439 20.68 -36.39 -52.55
N THR A 440 20.54 -36.87 -53.75
CA THR A 440 21.57 -37.57 -54.41
C THR A 440 22.05 -36.82 -55.65
N SER A 441 23.33 -36.75 -55.84
CA SER A 441 23.89 -36.21 -57.08
C SER A 441 24.83 -37.22 -57.72
N ALA A 442 24.70 -37.39 -59.00
CA ALA A 442 25.70 -38.14 -59.77
C ALA A 442 26.92 -37.25 -59.99
N GLY A 443 28.09 -37.70 -59.57
CA GLY A 443 29.32 -37.01 -59.87
C GLY A 443 29.57 -36.92 -61.36
N SER A 444 30.43 -36.03 -61.80
CA SER A 444 30.87 -35.96 -63.18
C SER A 444 31.62 -37.25 -63.58
N CYS A 445 31.34 -37.73 -64.80
CA CYS A 445 32.04 -38.89 -65.31
C CYS A 445 33.51 -38.56 -65.59
N SER A 446 34.41 -39.36 -65.07
CA SER A 446 35.83 -39.39 -65.48
C SER A 446 36.18 -40.78 -65.96
N GLY A 447 36.27 -40.91 -67.26
CA GLY A 447 36.38 -42.19 -67.89
C GLY A 447 35.05 -42.99 -67.91
N SER A 448 35.05 -44.21 -67.44
CA SER A 448 33.88 -45.08 -67.33
C SER A 448 33.25 -45.11 -65.91
N SER A 449 33.71 -44.25 -64.99
CA SER A 449 33.21 -44.20 -63.59
C SER A 449 32.72 -42.83 -63.18
N SER A 450 31.72 -42.77 -62.29
CA SER A 450 31.27 -41.57 -61.58
C SER A 450 31.17 -41.91 -60.10
N THR A 451 31.39 -40.89 -59.27
CA THR A 451 31.24 -40.99 -57.81
C THR A 451 29.97 -40.35 -57.41
N PRO A 452 28.88 -41.06 -57.07
CA PRO A 452 27.66 -40.47 -56.56
C PRO A 452 27.91 -39.96 -55.15
N SER A 453 27.24 -38.86 -54.77
CA SER A 453 27.20 -38.34 -53.41
C SER A 453 25.75 -38.32 -52.87
N ILE A 454 25.64 -38.62 -51.60
CA ILE A 454 24.39 -38.53 -50.85
C ILE A 454 24.57 -37.44 -49.82
N SER A 455 23.69 -36.47 -49.82
CA SER A 455 23.59 -35.47 -48.75
C SER A 455 22.35 -35.76 -47.91
N VAL A 456 22.51 -35.79 -46.60
CA VAL A 456 21.44 -35.97 -45.63
C VAL A 456 21.36 -34.69 -44.78
N THR A 457 20.24 -34.00 -44.84
CA THR A 457 19.99 -32.79 -44.03
C THR A 457 18.93 -33.13 -43.02
N ASN A 458 19.23 -32.92 -41.75
CA ASN A 458 18.23 -32.96 -40.67
C ASN A 458 17.55 -31.58 -40.54
N SER A 459 16.29 -31.50 -40.93
CA SER A 459 15.45 -30.30 -40.79
C SER A 459 14.46 -30.41 -39.61
N GLY A 460 14.53 -31.45 -38.81
CA GLY A 460 13.74 -31.63 -37.59
C GLY A 460 14.29 -30.83 -36.41
N ASN A 461 13.52 -30.77 -35.35
CA ASN A 461 13.89 -30.13 -34.09
C ASN A 461 14.54 -31.09 -33.07
N SER A 462 14.90 -32.27 -33.49
CA SER A 462 15.62 -33.28 -32.71
C SER A 462 16.90 -33.72 -33.42
N THR A 463 17.93 -34.08 -32.66
CA THR A 463 19.17 -34.64 -33.20
C THR A 463 18.88 -35.98 -33.84
N GLY A 464 19.22 -36.10 -35.11
CA GLY A 464 19.17 -37.38 -35.84
C GLY A 464 20.53 -38.08 -35.77
N TYR A 465 20.53 -39.35 -35.50
CA TYR A 465 21.69 -40.24 -35.52
C TYR A 465 21.60 -41.17 -36.69
#